data_83411753c0eed06a2c1756bb72c556e1
#
_entry.id   83411753c0eed06a2c1756bb72c556e1
#
_cell.length_a   1.000
_cell.length_b   1.000
_cell.length_c   1.000
_cell.angle_alpha   90.00
_cell.angle_beta   90.00
_cell.angle_gamma   90.00
#
_symmetry.space_group_name_H-M   'P 1'
#
loop_
_entity.id
_entity.type
_entity.pdbx_description
1 polymer ?
#
loop_
_entity_poly.entity_id
_entity_poly.type
_entity_poly.pdbx_seq_one_letter_code
_entity_poly.pdbx_strand_id
1 'polypeptide(L)'
;MICVISTGLVFAGQSTQKSASKQTAPTPPDTTKNAAAEAAVNQIVEKVIARETALGGTMRDMHPLVETYLQNLDKDDDLAFRPTGDQYFLGKLQFNPGAIREKTFLGDSMGMSFFSKMKQVYSVTYLPEGFEQMLVVGGHFDRNTYNFEYVRREFLGTVRCLVFDVMPKKGGSGTFKGRIWVEDQDYNIVRFNGTYGPSSMTKMYFHFDSWREFVGPNMWLPAYVYTEESDFGYLAGRRHIRFKGQTRLWGYNVGKSNAQDELTALVVDSDQGVRDNVDEAGGISPVGSLRAWERQAEDNVIQRLEKAGLIAPDGEVNKVLETVLTNLEVTNNLEIQPEVRARVLLTAPLESFAFGHTVVLSRGLVDVLPDEASLAAILAHELAHIALGHRLDTKYAFSDRMLFEDPLAFQAVYLKRDEKEEIDADKKAAEFLKNSPYKDKLGNAGLFLEAIDQRAAVLPHLLLPHIGNTMVKGSQVQRMAALKQGAPKLEMTKVDQIAALPLGGRVRVDPWSAKIQLSKAKAVPLLSAREKMPFEVTPVFLYLTRQTAAPQTASTTEAAKTTETTGANQ
;
A
#
# COMPACT_ATOMS: atom_id res chain seq x y z
N MET A 1 -60.91 22.34 -4.64
CA MET A 1 -61.39 23.71 -4.74
C MET A 1 -60.15 24.59 -4.65
N ILE A 2 -59.42 24.68 -5.74
CA ILE A 2 -59.26 25.73 -6.74
C ILE A 2 -59.01 27.11 -6.11
N CYS A 3 -57.83 27.65 -6.31
CA CYS A 3 -57.66 28.98 -6.90
C CYS A 3 -56.21 29.19 -7.37
N VAL A 4 -56.08 29.33 -8.66
CA VAL A 4 -54.89 29.79 -9.40
C VAL A 4 -54.96 31.33 -9.45
N ILE A 5 -53.86 32.03 -9.14
CA ILE A 5 -53.72 33.45 -9.46
C ILE A 5 -52.47 33.59 -10.33
N SER A 6 -52.71 33.91 -11.60
CA SER A 6 -51.73 34.39 -12.57
C SER A 6 -51.60 35.92 -12.49
N THR A 7 -50.40 36.42 -12.33
CA THR A 7 -50.11 37.86 -12.51
C THR A 7 -49.21 38.00 -13.77
N GLY A 8 -49.83 38.54 -14.81
CA GLY A 8 -49.16 38.99 -16.03
C GLY A 8 -48.44 40.31 -15.81
N LEU A 9 -47.23 40.43 -16.30
CA LEU A 9 -46.49 41.68 -16.47
C LEU A 9 -46.42 42.04 -17.94
N VAL A 10 -47.04 43.15 -18.25
CA VAL A 10 -46.98 43.82 -19.56
C VAL A 10 -45.65 44.58 -19.67
N PHE A 11 -44.86 44.30 -20.67
CA PHE A 11 -43.74 45.17 -21.07
C PHE A 11 -44.06 45.88 -22.39
N ALA A 12 -43.99 47.21 -22.31
CA ALA A 12 -44.15 48.15 -23.37
C ALA A 12 -43.00 48.05 -24.40
N GLY A 13 -43.33 48.05 -25.66
CA GLY A 13 -42.37 48.03 -26.77
C GLY A 13 -41.64 49.35 -26.94
N GLN A 14 -40.35 49.29 -27.15
CA GLN A 14 -39.56 50.33 -27.80
C GLN A 14 -38.96 49.78 -29.10
N SER A 15 -39.35 50.37 -30.17
CA SER A 15 -38.82 50.16 -31.52
C SER A 15 -37.43 50.76 -31.62
N THR A 16 -36.42 49.95 -31.89
CA THR A 16 -35.09 50.40 -32.34
C THR A 16 -34.73 49.73 -33.65
N GLN A 17 -34.28 50.59 -34.54
CA GLN A 17 -33.95 50.36 -35.95
C GLN A 17 -32.96 49.20 -36.14
N LYS A 18 -33.25 48.31 -37.09
CA LYS A 18 -32.33 47.33 -37.69
C LYS A 18 -31.20 48.03 -38.43
N SER A 19 -29.98 47.98 -37.91
CA SER A 19 -28.79 48.12 -38.73
C SER A 19 -28.40 46.70 -39.18
N ALA A 20 -28.35 46.50 -40.51
CA ALA A 20 -27.93 45.27 -41.14
C ALA A 20 -26.42 45.07 -40.96
N SER A 21 -26.00 44.24 -39.99
CA SER A 21 -24.65 43.72 -39.95
C SER A 21 -24.54 42.55 -40.92
N LYS A 22 -23.64 42.67 -41.88
CA LYS A 22 -23.20 41.59 -42.77
C LYS A 22 -22.75 40.40 -41.89
N GLN A 23 -23.50 39.31 -41.93
CA GLN A 23 -23.01 38.02 -41.45
C GLN A 23 -21.85 37.59 -42.37
N THR A 24 -20.64 37.68 -41.85
CA THR A 24 -19.48 36.98 -42.38
C THR A 24 -19.75 35.47 -42.25
N ALA A 25 -19.73 34.76 -43.36
CA ALA A 25 -19.79 33.30 -43.36
C ALA A 25 -18.70 32.72 -42.46
N PRO A 26 -18.97 31.62 -41.73
CA PRO A 26 -17.94 30.97 -40.92
C PRO A 26 -16.80 30.52 -41.83
N THR A 27 -15.59 30.98 -41.52
CA THR A 27 -14.37 30.53 -42.18
C THR A 27 -14.28 29.01 -42.03
N PRO A 28 -14.06 28.24 -43.11
CA PRO A 28 -13.92 26.80 -43.02
C PRO A 28 -12.77 26.47 -42.07
N PRO A 29 -12.89 25.42 -41.22
CA PRO A 29 -11.85 25.05 -40.30
C PRO A 29 -10.56 24.79 -41.07
N ASP A 30 -9.46 25.33 -40.55
CA ASP A 30 -8.13 25.29 -41.14
C ASP A 30 -7.63 23.82 -41.15
N THR A 31 -7.91 23.13 -42.27
CA THR A 31 -7.63 21.70 -42.49
C THR A 31 -6.13 21.36 -42.34
N THR A 32 -5.24 22.32 -42.56
CA THR A 32 -3.79 22.18 -42.43
C THR A 32 -3.37 22.11 -40.97
N LYS A 33 -3.99 22.86 -40.06
CA LYS A 33 -3.71 22.79 -38.60
C LYS A 33 -4.22 21.49 -37.99
N ASN A 34 -5.35 20.98 -38.46
CA ASN A 34 -5.87 19.70 -38.01
C ASN A 34 -4.96 18.53 -38.44
N ALA A 35 -4.49 18.52 -39.68
CA ALA A 35 -3.59 17.48 -40.19
C ALA A 35 -2.23 17.47 -39.44
N ALA A 36 -1.67 18.64 -39.10
CA ALA A 36 -0.44 18.74 -38.35
C ALA A 36 -0.63 18.26 -36.89
N ALA A 37 -1.77 18.59 -36.27
CA ALA A 37 -2.11 18.11 -34.92
C ALA A 37 -2.29 16.58 -34.87
N GLU A 38 -2.99 16.01 -35.87
CA GLU A 38 -3.15 14.56 -36.01
C GLU A 38 -1.80 13.84 -36.22
N ALA A 39 -0.92 14.41 -37.06
CA ALA A 39 0.42 13.87 -37.26
C ALA A 39 1.26 13.87 -35.96
N ALA A 40 1.17 14.94 -35.18
CA ALA A 40 1.86 15.01 -33.86
C ALA A 40 1.31 13.99 -32.89
N VAL A 41 -0.02 13.83 -32.80
CA VAL A 41 -0.66 12.78 -31.95
C VAL A 41 -0.22 11.39 -32.40
N ASN A 42 -0.15 11.16 -33.70
CA ASN A 42 0.29 9.88 -34.26
C ASN A 42 1.74 9.55 -33.87
N GLN A 43 2.66 10.51 -33.90
CA GLN A 43 4.04 10.33 -33.48
C GLN A 43 4.13 10.00 -31.96
N ILE A 44 3.31 10.65 -31.13
CA ILE A 44 3.25 10.38 -29.70
C ILE A 44 2.81 8.95 -29.46
N VAL A 45 1.74 8.49 -30.11
CA VAL A 45 1.21 7.14 -29.96
C VAL A 45 2.25 6.07 -30.34
N GLU A 46 3.04 6.29 -31.42
CA GLU A 46 4.14 5.36 -31.77
C GLU A 46 5.18 5.26 -30.65
N LYS A 47 5.55 6.40 -30.03
CA LYS A 47 6.47 6.39 -28.90
C LYS A 47 5.90 5.65 -27.69
N VAL A 48 4.61 5.86 -27.38
CA VAL A 48 3.92 5.15 -26.28
C VAL A 48 3.94 3.65 -26.50
N ILE A 49 3.61 3.21 -27.71
CA ILE A 49 3.63 1.77 -28.07
C ILE A 49 5.04 1.19 -27.91
N ALA A 50 6.06 1.91 -28.39
CA ALA A 50 7.45 1.48 -28.27
C ALA A 50 7.89 1.38 -26.81
N ARG A 51 7.50 2.36 -25.95
CA ARG A 51 7.81 2.34 -24.52
C ARG A 51 7.13 1.20 -23.77
N GLU A 52 5.85 0.96 -24.05
CA GLU A 52 5.11 -0.14 -23.43
C GLU A 52 5.68 -1.51 -23.82
N THR A 53 6.07 -1.67 -25.07
CA THR A 53 6.74 -2.89 -25.54
C THR A 53 8.10 -3.09 -24.86
N ALA A 54 8.88 -2.01 -24.71
CA ALA A 54 10.18 -2.05 -24.05
C ALA A 54 10.06 -2.37 -22.54
N LEU A 55 9.00 -1.90 -21.88
CA LEU A 55 8.77 -2.15 -20.45
C LEU A 55 8.76 -3.64 -20.14
N GLY A 56 8.07 -4.45 -20.94
CA GLY A 56 8.04 -5.91 -20.76
C GLY A 56 9.43 -6.56 -20.80
N GLY A 57 10.33 -6.01 -21.63
CA GLY A 57 11.74 -6.43 -21.67
C GLY A 57 12.52 -6.00 -20.43
N THR A 58 12.33 -4.76 -19.99
CA THR A 58 13.00 -4.19 -18.82
C THR A 58 12.60 -4.89 -17.52
N MET A 59 11.34 -5.31 -17.39
CA MET A 59 10.85 -5.97 -16.17
C MET A 59 11.28 -7.44 -16.04
N ARG A 60 11.90 -8.03 -17.08
CA ARG A 60 12.25 -9.46 -17.09
C ARG A 60 13.18 -9.87 -15.95
N ASP A 61 14.15 -9.02 -15.64
CA ASP A 61 15.17 -9.30 -14.62
C ASP A 61 14.82 -8.68 -13.26
N MET A 62 13.64 -8.07 -13.18
CA MET A 62 13.14 -7.45 -11.95
C MET A 62 12.12 -8.39 -11.30
N HIS A 63 12.41 -8.85 -10.10
CA HIS A 63 11.59 -9.81 -9.37
C HIS A 63 10.92 -9.16 -8.15
N PRO A 64 9.98 -8.22 -8.35
CA PRO A 64 9.33 -7.55 -7.22
C PRO A 64 8.50 -8.51 -6.39
N LEU A 65 8.30 -8.17 -5.13
CA LEU A 65 7.24 -8.73 -4.32
C LEU A 65 5.89 -8.24 -4.84
N VAL A 66 4.91 -9.13 -4.82
CA VAL A 66 3.52 -8.83 -5.15
C VAL A 66 2.62 -9.31 -4.03
N GLU A 67 1.77 -8.43 -3.59
CA GLU A 67 0.74 -8.70 -2.60
C GLU A 67 -0.63 -8.41 -3.19
N THR A 68 -1.54 -9.37 -3.12
CA THR A 68 -2.93 -9.20 -3.54
C THR A 68 -3.87 -9.51 -2.39
N TYR A 69 -4.74 -8.56 -2.08
CA TYR A 69 -5.80 -8.71 -1.10
C TYR A 69 -7.16 -8.45 -1.76
N LEU A 70 -8.06 -9.40 -1.64
CA LEU A 70 -9.39 -9.38 -2.24
C LEU A 70 -10.46 -9.52 -1.18
N GLN A 71 -11.54 -8.76 -1.33
CA GLN A 71 -12.75 -8.83 -0.51
C GLN A 71 -13.96 -9.15 -1.36
N ASN A 72 -14.65 -10.21 -1.02
CA ASN A 72 -16.00 -10.47 -1.53
C ASN A 72 -16.98 -9.56 -0.79
N LEU A 73 -17.93 -9.01 -1.52
CA LEU A 73 -18.91 -8.05 -0.99
C LEU A 73 -20.33 -8.57 -1.14
N ASP A 74 -21.20 -8.22 -0.21
CA ASP A 74 -22.63 -8.37 -0.35
C ASP A 74 -23.36 -7.06 -0.04
N LYS A 75 -24.62 -6.96 -0.49
CA LYS A 75 -25.45 -5.79 -0.22
C LYS A 75 -25.75 -5.68 1.27
N ASP A 76 -25.68 -4.45 1.74
CA ASP A 76 -26.03 -4.09 3.12
C ASP A 76 -26.96 -2.87 3.07
N ASP A 77 -28.04 -2.90 3.85
CA ASP A 77 -29.05 -1.84 3.81
C ASP A 77 -28.50 -0.51 4.35
N ASP A 78 -27.63 -0.56 5.36
CA ASP A 78 -27.07 0.64 6.01
C ASP A 78 -25.81 1.13 5.33
N LEU A 79 -24.91 0.22 4.90
CA LEU A 79 -23.57 0.52 4.40
C LEU A 79 -23.45 0.40 2.87
N ALA A 80 -24.51 0.09 2.15
CA ALA A 80 -24.56 -0.25 0.73
C ALA A 80 -23.89 -1.60 0.40
N PHE A 81 -22.65 -1.80 0.80
CA PHE A 81 -21.91 -3.06 0.69
C PHE A 81 -21.13 -3.33 1.97
N ARG A 82 -20.93 -4.61 2.26
CA ARG A 82 -20.05 -5.04 3.35
C ARG A 82 -19.21 -6.22 2.89
N PRO A 83 -17.97 -6.34 3.35
CA PRO A 83 -17.17 -7.54 3.13
C PRO A 83 -17.82 -8.77 3.79
N THR A 84 -17.86 -9.88 3.05
CA THR A 84 -18.42 -11.18 3.48
C THR A 84 -17.39 -12.31 3.41
N GLY A 85 -16.21 -12.05 2.90
CA GLY A 85 -15.09 -12.96 2.83
C GLY A 85 -13.91 -12.26 2.22
N ASP A 86 -12.72 -12.81 2.46
CA ASP A 86 -11.48 -12.26 1.93
C ASP A 86 -10.54 -13.35 1.42
N GLN A 87 -9.51 -12.92 0.71
CA GLN A 87 -8.43 -13.75 0.20
C GLN A 87 -7.14 -12.94 0.20
N TYR A 88 -6.03 -13.59 0.51
CA TYR A 88 -4.73 -12.96 0.61
C TYR A 88 -3.66 -13.81 -0.07
N PHE A 89 -2.81 -13.14 -0.84
CA PHE A 89 -1.68 -13.76 -1.53
C PHE A 89 -0.45 -12.86 -1.39
N LEU A 90 0.68 -13.47 -1.15
CA LEU A 90 1.99 -12.82 -1.16
C LEU A 90 2.96 -13.71 -1.92
N GLY A 91 3.67 -13.14 -2.88
CA GLY A 91 4.62 -13.87 -3.70
C GLY A 91 5.65 -12.97 -4.35
N LYS A 92 6.46 -13.54 -5.22
CA LYS A 92 7.49 -12.87 -6.02
C LYS A 92 7.21 -13.04 -7.50
N LEU A 93 7.08 -11.95 -8.24
CA LEU A 93 6.81 -11.97 -9.67
C LEU A 93 8.04 -12.33 -10.49
N GLN A 94 7.83 -13.13 -11.53
CA GLN A 94 8.82 -13.44 -12.55
C GLN A 94 8.25 -13.13 -13.93
N PHE A 95 8.84 -12.19 -14.62
CA PHE A 95 8.43 -11.79 -15.96
C PHE A 95 9.19 -12.62 -17.00
N ASN A 96 8.52 -13.59 -17.62
CA ASN A 96 9.07 -14.39 -18.72
C ASN A 96 8.47 -13.94 -20.07
N PRO A 97 9.14 -14.13 -21.21
CA PRO A 97 8.57 -13.83 -22.51
C PRO A 97 7.24 -14.55 -22.72
N GLY A 98 6.16 -13.80 -22.88
CA GLY A 98 4.82 -14.33 -23.12
C GLY A 98 4.07 -14.88 -21.90
N ALA A 99 4.67 -14.85 -20.71
CA ALA A 99 3.99 -15.24 -19.48
C ALA A 99 4.59 -14.51 -18.28
N ILE A 100 3.74 -14.01 -17.39
CA ILE A 100 4.12 -13.58 -16.07
C ILE A 100 3.85 -14.77 -15.14
N ARG A 101 4.81 -15.14 -14.32
CA ARG A 101 4.70 -16.23 -13.35
C ARG A 101 5.01 -15.70 -11.97
N GLU A 102 4.47 -16.36 -10.98
CA GLU A 102 4.68 -16.00 -9.59
C GLU A 102 5.11 -17.20 -8.77
N LYS A 103 6.08 -16.97 -7.87
CA LYS A 103 6.42 -17.92 -6.82
C LYS A 103 5.68 -17.49 -5.55
N THR A 104 4.61 -18.19 -5.24
CA THR A 104 3.76 -17.93 -4.08
C THR A 104 4.49 -18.25 -2.78
N PHE A 105 4.45 -17.36 -1.81
CA PHE A 105 4.91 -17.59 -0.44
C PHE A 105 3.75 -17.94 0.47
N LEU A 106 2.65 -17.19 0.32
CA LEU A 106 1.41 -17.40 1.03
C LEU A 106 0.25 -17.32 0.05
N GLY A 107 -0.62 -18.28 0.10
CA GLY A 107 -1.79 -18.31 -0.74
C GLY A 107 -2.86 -19.23 -0.15
N ASP A 108 -4.10 -18.92 -0.43
CA ASP A 108 -5.24 -19.72 -0.02
C ASP A 108 -5.59 -20.74 -1.11
N SER A 109 -5.66 -22.01 -0.74
CA SER A 109 -6.13 -23.07 -1.65
C SER A 109 -7.57 -22.84 -2.13
N MET A 110 -8.39 -22.15 -1.34
CA MET A 110 -9.74 -21.73 -1.74
C MET A 110 -9.72 -20.60 -2.77
N GLY A 111 -8.69 -19.75 -2.77
CA GLY A 111 -8.49 -18.69 -3.76
C GLY A 111 -8.35 -19.21 -5.17
N MET A 112 -7.71 -20.35 -5.38
CA MET A 112 -7.64 -21.04 -6.68
C MET A 112 -9.04 -21.26 -7.29
N SER A 113 -10.03 -21.59 -6.48
CA SER A 113 -11.41 -21.75 -6.94
C SER A 113 -12.03 -20.43 -7.40
N PHE A 114 -11.75 -19.32 -6.71
CA PHE A 114 -12.23 -18.00 -7.10
C PHE A 114 -11.61 -17.54 -8.42
N PHE A 115 -10.29 -17.59 -8.53
CA PHE A 115 -9.57 -17.20 -9.76
C PHE A 115 -9.92 -18.10 -10.95
N SER A 116 -10.14 -19.38 -10.74
CA SER A 116 -10.64 -20.29 -11.77
C SER A 116 -12.01 -19.86 -12.30
N LYS A 117 -12.92 -19.45 -11.42
CA LYS A 117 -14.24 -18.89 -11.81
C LYS A 117 -14.09 -17.57 -12.54
N MET A 118 -13.23 -16.68 -12.07
CA MET A 118 -12.94 -15.40 -12.72
C MET A 118 -12.39 -15.62 -14.13
N LYS A 119 -11.42 -16.53 -14.31
CA LYS A 119 -10.87 -16.88 -15.63
C LYS A 119 -11.94 -17.37 -16.60
N GLN A 120 -12.87 -18.20 -16.15
CA GLN A 120 -13.97 -18.70 -16.98
C GLN A 120 -14.93 -17.58 -17.40
N VAL A 121 -15.18 -16.63 -16.48
CA VAL A 121 -16.14 -15.55 -16.71
C VAL A 121 -15.56 -14.43 -17.57
N TYR A 122 -14.34 -14.00 -17.27
CA TYR A 122 -13.76 -12.80 -17.89
C TYR A 122 -12.72 -13.10 -18.97
N SER A 123 -12.35 -14.34 -19.19
CA SER A 123 -11.31 -14.76 -20.16
C SER A 123 -9.98 -14.03 -20.00
N VAL A 124 -9.68 -13.62 -18.78
CA VAL A 124 -8.42 -12.97 -18.39
C VAL A 124 -7.53 -14.01 -17.72
N THR A 125 -6.26 -14.01 -18.02
CA THR A 125 -5.32 -14.87 -17.32
C THR A 125 -4.95 -14.23 -15.99
N TYR A 126 -5.36 -14.86 -14.91
CA TYR A 126 -4.97 -14.47 -13.55
C TYR A 126 -3.90 -15.43 -13.05
N LEU A 127 -2.93 -14.86 -12.37
CA LEU A 127 -2.15 -15.61 -11.41
C LEU A 127 -2.99 -15.77 -10.14
N PRO A 128 -2.84 -16.88 -9.41
CA PRO A 128 -3.52 -17.04 -8.13
C PRO A 128 -3.28 -15.88 -7.17
N GLU A 129 -2.13 -15.23 -7.29
CA GLU A 129 -1.54 -14.24 -6.40
C GLU A 129 -1.68 -12.81 -6.91
N GLY A 130 -2.20 -12.60 -8.12
CA GLY A 130 -2.36 -11.25 -8.65
C GLY A 130 -3.03 -11.17 -10.01
N PHE A 131 -3.21 -9.94 -10.49
CA PHE A 131 -3.84 -9.64 -11.77
C PHE A 131 -2.80 -9.20 -12.79
N GLU A 132 -2.09 -10.16 -13.40
CA GLU A 132 -0.93 -9.90 -14.26
C GLU A 132 -1.22 -8.96 -15.44
N GLN A 133 -2.38 -9.10 -16.08
CA GLN A 133 -2.73 -8.28 -17.24
C GLN A 133 -3.02 -6.82 -16.90
N MET A 134 -3.14 -6.51 -15.61
CA MET A 134 -3.34 -5.15 -15.13
C MET A 134 -2.03 -4.43 -14.78
N LEU A 135 -0.90 -5.11 -14.89
CA LEU A 135 0.42 -4.53 -14.61
C LEU A 135 0.99 -3.84 -15.85
N VAL A 136 0.78 -4.43 -17.01
CA VAL A 136 1.19 -3.91 -18.32
C VAL A 136 0.02 -4.04 -19.29
N VAL A 137 -0.09 -3.09 -20.22
CA VAL A 137 -1.07 -3.22 -21.30
C VAL A 137 -0.56 -4.31 -22.24
N GLY A 138 -1.15 -5.49 -22.14
CA GLY A 138 -0.62 -6.73 -22.68
C GLY A 138 -0.42 -6.80 -24.19
N GLY A 139 0.02 -7.95 -24.69
CA GLY A 139 0.46 -8.19 -26.05
C GLY A 139 -0.48 -7.69 -27.15
N HIS A 140 0.11 -7.27 -28.28
CA HIS A 140 -0.57 -6.61 -29.40
C HIS A 140 -1.09 -5.20 -29.08
N PHE A 141 -0.45 -4.48 -28.16
CA PHE A 141 -0.71 -3.06 -27.94
C PHE A 141 -0.10 -2.25 -29.08
N ASP A 142 -0.78 -2.22 -30.21
CA ASP A 142 -0.35 -1.57 -31.46
C ASP A 142 -1.52 -0.91 -32.20
N ARG A 143 -1.18 -0.16 -33.26
CA ARG A 143 -2.16 0.52 -34.09
C ARG A 143 -3.00 -0.41 -34.97
N ASN A 144 -2.58 -1.64 -35.19
CA ASN A 144 -3.39 -2.58 -35.96
C ASN A 144 -4.55 -3.09 -35.12
N THR A 145 -4.31 -3.20 -33.82
CA THR A 145 -5.28 -3.70 -32.84
C THR A 145 -6.16 -2.58 -32.25
N TYR A 146 -5.59 -1.39 -32.01
CA TYR A 146 -6.29 -0.32 -31.28
C TYR A 146 -6.41 1.00 -32.03
N ASN A 147 -7.49 1.71 -31.74
CA ASN A 147 -7.66 3.13 -32.01
C ASN A 147 -7.28 3.92 -30.75
N PHE A 148 -6.57 5.04 -30.95
CA PHE A 148 -6.16 5.96 -29.90
C PHE A 148 -6.78 7.32 -30.19
N GLU A 149 -7.55 7.84 -29.23
CA GLU A 149 -8.18 9.15 -29.31
C GLU A 149 -7.61 10.05 -28.21
N TYR A 150 -7.02 11.19 -28.61
CA TYR A 150 -6.53 12.17 -27.66
C TYR A 150 -7.70 12.87 -26.97
N VAL A 151 -7.72 12.91 -25.63
CA VAL A 151 -8.80 13.50 -24.85
C VAL A 151 -8.41 14.87 -24.29
N ARG A 152 -7.33 14.93 -23.50
CA ARG A 152 -6.90 16.15 -22.80
C ARG A 152 -5.49 16.02 -22.21
N ARG A 153 -5.01 17.14 -21.66
CA ARG A 153 -3.86 17.13 -20.74
C ARG A 153 -4.36 17.16 -19.31
N GLU A 154 -3.62 16.48 -18.43
CA GLU A 154 -3.97 16.36 -17.00
C GLU A 154 -2.70 16.23 -16.18
N PHE A 155 -2.71 16.72 -14.92
CA PHE A 155 -1.63 16.50 -13.98
C PHE A 155 -2.01 15.39 -13.00
N LEU A 156 -1.13 14.41 -12.84
CA LEU A 156 -1.19 13.43 -11.79
C LEU A 156 -0.04 13.75 -10.80
N GLY A 157 -0.37 14.44 -9.71
CA GLY A 157 0.67 15.03 -8.86
C GLY A 157 1.43 16.14 -9.57
N THR A 158 2.75 16.04 -9.66
CA THR A 158 3.61 16.99 -10.42
C THR A 158 3.85 16.55 -11.86
N VAL A 159 3.38 15.38 -12.25
CA VAL A 159 3.61 14.80 -13.59
C VAL A 159 2.52 15.23 -14.55
N ARG A 160 2.92 15.93 -15.61
CA ARG A 160 2.03 16.31 -16.69
C ARG A 160 1.81 15.12 -17.63
N CYS A 161 0.55 14.80 -17.90
CA CYS A 161 0.15 13.65 -18.69
C CYS A 161 -0.70 14.06 -19.90
N LEU A 162 -0.54 13.32 -20.99
CA LEU A 162 -1.43 13.27 -22.12
C LEU A 162 -2.41 12.12 -21.92
N VAL A 163 -3.69 12.37 -22.06
CA VAL A 163 -4.74 11.38 -21.81
C VAL A 163 -5.32 10.91 -23.13
N PHE A 164 -5.36 9.59 -23.32
CA PHE A 164 -5.91 8.95 -24.50
C PHE A 164 -6.98 7.93 -24.12
N ASP A 165 -8.06 7.89 -24.88
CA ASP A 165 -8.98 6.76 -24.89
C ASP A 165 -8.47 5.71 -25.88
N VAL A 166 -8.43 4.46 -25.44
CA VAL A 166 -7.93 3.31 -26.19
C VAL A 166 -9.08 2.33 -26.40
N MET A 167 -9.37 2.07 -27.66
CA MET A 167 -10.48 1.20 -28.07
C MET A 167 -10.01 0.16 -29.07
N PRO A 168 -10.31 -1.14 -28.87
CA PRO A 168 -9.95 -2.17 -29.83
C PRO A 168 -10.74 -1.97 -31.15
N LYS A 169 -10.07 -2.10 -32.29
CA LYS A 169 -10.69 -2.03 -33.62
C LYS A 169 -11.67 -3.18 -33.87
N LYS A 170 -11.33 -4.34 -33.32
CA LYS A 170 -12.20 -5.53 -33.27
C LYS A 170 -12.28 -5.97 -31.84
N GLY A 171 -13.48 -6.03 -31.29
CA GLY A 171 -13.69 -6.58 -29.94
C GLY A 171 -13.29 -8.05 -29.91
N GLY A 172 -12.55 -8.44 -28.90
CA GLY A 172 -12.08 -9.81 -28.72
C GLY A 172 -11.73 -10.10 -27.26
N SER A 173 -11.60 -11.36 -26.96
CA SER A 173 -11.17 -11.80 -25.64
C SER A 173 -9.77 -11.27 -25.31
N GLY A 174 -9.61 -10.66 -24.13
CA GLY A 174 -8.34 -10.12 -23.66
C GLY A 174 -7.88 -8.81 -24.30
N THR A 175 -8.72 -8.13 -25.12
CA THR A 175 -8.40 -6.81 -25.64
C THR A 175 -8.72 -5.73 -24.59
N PHE A 176 -7.78 -4.82 -24.40
CA PHE A 176 -7.96 -3.68 -23.50
C PHE A 176 -8.94 -2.65 -24.07
N LYS A 177 -9.80 -2.12 -23.22
CA LYS A 177 -10.67 -0.97 -23.52
C LYS A 177 -10.67 -0.05 -22.33
N GLY A 178 -10.21 1.18 -22.51
CA GLY A 178 -10.13 2.11 -21.40
C GLY A 178 -9.38 3.38 -21.72
N ARG A 179 -8.78 3.95 -20.71
CA ARG A 179 -8.05 5.22 -20.76
C ARG A 179 -6.63 5.04 -20.27
N ILE A 180 -5.69 5.70 -20.95
CA ILE A 180 -4.28 5.73 -20.55
C ILE A 180 -3.83 7.16 -20.28
N TRP A 181 -2.97 7.34 -19.29
CA TRP A 181 -2.26 8.57 -18.97
C TRP A 181 -0.79 8.37 -19.30
N VAL A 182 -0.30 9.16 -20.23
CA VAL A 182 1.05 9.10 -20.75
C VAL A 182 1.80 10.34 -20.28
N GLU A 183 2.88 10.17 -19.56
CA GLU A 183 3.72 11.30 -19.18
C GLU A 183 4.38 11.93 -20.43
N ASP A 184 4.59 13.24 -20.40
CA ASP A 184 4.87 14.01 -21.61
C ASP A 184 6.35 14.23 -21.93
N GLN A 185 7.29 13.61 -21.19
CA GLN A 185 8.73 13.70 -21.46
C GLN A 185 9.22 12.47 -22.23
N ASP A 186 9.02 11.29 -21.65
CA ASP A 186 9.53 10.03 -22.19
C ASP A 186 8.44 9.16 -22.81
N TYR A 187 7.17 9.58 -22.69
CA TYR A 187 5.98 8.93 -23.24
C TYR A 187 5.68 7.55 -22.64
N ASN A 188 6.02 7.37 -21.36
CA ASN A 188 5.63 6.17 -20.62
C ASN A 188 4.16 6.26 -20.16
N ILE A 189 3.45 5.14 -20.18
CA ILE A 189 2.15 5.04 -19.51
C ILE A 189 2.41 5.04 -18.00
N VAL A 190 1.80 5.97 -17.28
CA VAL A 190 1.95 6.09 -15.81
C VAL A 190 0.70 5.67 -15.05
N ARG A 191 -0.44 5.64 -15.76
CA ARG A 191 -1.71 5.13 -15.26
C ARG A 191 -2.54 4.62 -16.44
N PHE A 192 -3.25 3.55 -16.23
CA PHE A 192 -4.29 3.13 -17.16
C PHE A 192 -5.44 2.47 -16.41
N ASN A 193 -6.65 2.79 -16.82
CA ASN A 193 -7.85 2.21 -16.26
C ASN A 193 -8.82 1.77 -17.36
N GLY A 194 -9.65 0.81 -17.03
CA GLY A 194 -10.61 0.29 -17.96
C GLY A 194 -10.98 -1.15 -17.66
N THR A 195 -11.11 -1.93 -18.71
CA THR A 195 -11.50 -3.33 -18.66
C THR A 195 -10.88 -4.10 -19.81
N TYR A 196 -10.83 -5.42 -19.69
CA TYR A 196 -10.48 -6.32 -20.79
C TYR A 196 -11.73 -6.91 -21.43
N GLY A 197 -11.71 -7.08 -22.75
CA GLY A 197 -12.82 -7.65 -23.50
C GLY A 197 -13.21 -9.04 -22.98
N PRO A 198 -14.52 -9.34 -22.93
CA PRO A 198 -15.01 -10.62 -22.44
C PRO A 198 -14.69 -11.75 -23.42
N SER A 199 -14.79 -12.97 -22.92
CA SER A 199 -14.91 -14.12 -23.82
C SER A 199 -16.21 -14.01 -24.63
N SER A 200 -16.25 -14.70 -25.78
CA SER A 200 -17.42 -14.71 -26.66
C SER A 200 -18.74 -15.10 -25.99
N MET A 201 -18.67 -15.65 -24.78
CA MET A 201 -19.82 -16.13 -24.02
C MET A 201 -20.37 -15.15 -22.97
N THR A 202 -19.66 -14.04 -22.65
CA THR A 202 -20.09 -13.09 -21.63
C THR A 202 -19.88 -11.65 -22.07
N LYS A 203 -20.85 -10.77 -21.81
CA LYS A 203 -20.75 -9.33 -22.13
C LYS A 203 -20.25 -8.50 -20.94
N MET A 204 -19.45 -9.05 -20.05
CA MET A 204 -19.22 -8.48 -18.74
C MET A 204 -17.77 -8.12 -18.50
N TYR A 205 -17.59 -7.04 -17.78
CA TYR A 205 -16.34 -6.34 -17.62
C TYR A 205 -16.15 -6.02 -16.14
N PHE A 206 -15.05 -6.43 -15.52
CA PHE A 206 -14.68 -5.81 -14.27
C PHE A 206 -13.71 -4.67 -14.52
N HIS A 207 -13.76 -3.66 -13.66
CA HIS A 207 -12.98 -2.45 -13.80
C HIS A 207 -11.72 -2.51 -12.96
N PHE A 208 -10.66 -1.95 -13.50
CA PHE A 208 -9.40 -1.80 -12.77
C PHE A 208 -8.79 -0.42 -13.02
N ASP A 209 -7.91 0.00 -12.10
CA ASP A 209 -7.10 1.22 -12.17
C ASP A 209 -5.66 0.86 -11.78
N SER A 210 -4.77 0.90 -12.75
CA SER A 210 -3.37 0.51 -12.61
C SER A 210 -2.46 1.73 -12.61
N TRP A 211 -1.56 1.79 -11.66
CA TRP A 211 -0.65 2.89 -11.43
C TRP A 211 0.79 2.45 -11.48
N ARG A 212 1.64 3.30 -12.06
CA ARG A 212 3.09 3.12 -12.07
C ARG A 212 3.75 4.28 -11.36
N GLU A 213 4.88 4.00 -10.72
CA GLU A 213 5.69 5.00 -10.06
C GLU A 213 7.04 5.16 -10.74
N PHE A 214 7.61 6.36 -10.61
CA PHE A 214 8.90 6.71 -11.19
C PHE A 214 10.03 6.09 -10.37
N VAL A 215 10.87 5.31 -11.03
CA VAL A 215 11.99 4.61 -10.42
C VAL A 215 13.32 5.24 -10.83
N GLY A 216 13.36 5.82 -12.01
CA GLY A 216 14.55 6.47 -12.57
C GLY A 216 14.29 7.00 -13.98
N PRO A 217 15.26 7.60 -14.63
CA PRO A 217 15.13 8.13 -15.98
C PRO A 217 14.57 7.07 -16.94
N ASN A 218 13.52 7.43 -17.65
CA ASN A 218 12.78 6.55 -18.58
C ASN A 218 12.16 5.29 -17.96
N MET A 219 12.02 5.22 -16.63
CA MET A 219 11.59 4.01 -15.96
C MET A 219 10.42 4.28 -15.01
N TRP A 220 9.25 3.81 -15.42
CA TRP A 220 8.01 3.80 -14.65
C TRP A 220 7.53 2.37 -14.49
N LEU A 221 7.50 1.88 -13.26
CA LEU A 221 7.18 0.49 -12.94
C LEU A 221 5.82 0.35 -12.24
N PRO A 222 5.08 -0.75 -12.48
CA PRO A 222 3.84 -1.02 -11.78
C PRO A 222 4.02 -0.97 -10.27
N ALA A 223 3.14 -0.27 -9.57
CA ALA A 223 3.21 -0.11 -8.12
C ALA A 223 1.92 -0.50 -7.43
N TYR A 224 0.78 -0.21 -8.05
CA TYR A 224 -0.51 -0.40 -7.44
C TYR A 224 -1.59 -0.68 -8.48
N VAL A 225 -2.45 -1.65 -8.20
CA VAL A 225 -3.65 -1.94 -8.99
C VAL A 225 -4.84 -2.02 -8.06
N TYR A 226 -5.90 -1.31 -8.38
CA TYR A 226 -7.21 -1.46 -7.77
C TYR A 226 -8.15 -2.16 -8.75
N THR A 227 -8.97 -3.08 -8.24
CA THR A 227 -9.97 -3.80 -9.05
C THR A 227 -11.31 -3.81 -8.36
N GLU A 228 -12.38 -3.71 -9.13
CA GLU A 228 -13.73 -3.70 -8.60
C GLU A 228 -14.73 -4.32 -9.57
N GLU A 229 -15.65 -5.13 -9.03
CA GLU A 229 -16.88 -5.53 -9.69
C GLU A 229 -18.04 -5.26 -8.73
N SER A 230 -18.96 -4.40 -9.13
CA SER A 230 -20.02 -3.93 -8.25
C SER A 230 -21.25 -4.81 -8.23
N ASP A 231 -21.65 -5.41 -9.34
CA ASP A 231 -22.79 -6.31 -9.40
C ASP A 231 -22.84 -7.13 -10.70
N PHE A 232 -22.16 -8.26 -10.68
CA PHE A 232 -22.20 -9.19 -11.79
C PHE A 232 -23.12 -10.38 -11.52
N GLY A 233 -24.28 -10.43 -12.19
CA GLY A 233 -25.18 -11.56 -12.12
C GLY A 233 -24.84 -12.66 -13.14
N TYR A 234 -24.70 -13.90 -12.69
CA TYR A 234 -24.50 -15.07 -13.54
C TYR A 234 -25.49 -16.20 -13.19
N LEU A 235 -25.55 -17.25 -13.99
CA LEU A 235 -26.56 -18.32 -13.87
C LEU A 235 -28.00 -17.76 -13.87
N ALA A 236 -28.35 -16.98 -14.90
CA ALA A 236 -29.64 -16.32 -15.04
C ALA A 236 -30.01 -15.41 -13.83
N GLY A 237 -29.06 -14.71 -13.29
CA GLY A 237 -29.27 -13.78 -12.17
C GLY A 237 -29.39 -14.43 -10.79
N ARG A 238 -29.20 -15.76 -10.69
CA ARG A 238 -29.28 -16.45 -9.40
C ARG A 238 -28.07 -16.31 -8.50
N ARG A 239 -26.91 -15.92 -9.08
CA ARG A 239 -25.66 -15.66 -8.34
C ARG A 239 -25.06 -14.35 -8.80
N HIS A 240 -24.50 -13.63 -7.85
CA HIS A 240 -23.83 -12.37 -8.07
C HIS A 240 -22.36 -12.45 -7.64
N ILE A 241 -21.51 -11.78 -8.38
CA ILE A 241 -20.11 -11.53 -8.00
C ILE A 241 -19.99 -10.05 -7.74
N ARG A 242 -19.54 -9.72 -6.54
CA ARG A 242 -19.16 -8.37 -6.13
C ARG A 242 -17.87 -8.50 -5.36
N PHE A 243 -16.86 -7.76 -5.76
CA PHE A 243 -15.61 -7.78 -5.06
C PHE A 243 -14.87 -6.45 -5.22
N LYS A 244 -13.95 -6.19 -4.29
CA LYS A 244 -12.92 -5.18 -4.40
C LYS A 244 -11.57 -5.84 -4.12
N GLY A 245 -10.55 -5.39 -4.82
CA GLY A 245 -9.20 -5.92 -4.67
C GLY A 245 -8.15 -4.86 -4.82
N GLN A 246 -7.03 -5.08 -4.19
CA GLN A 246 -5.81 -4.31 -4.40
C GLN A 246 -4.63 -5.25 -4.61
N THR A 247 -3.78 -4.89 -5.57
CA THR A 247 -2.48 -5.52 -5.76
C THR A 247 -1.41 -4.46 -5.58
N ARG A 248 -0.37 -4.75 -4.81
CA ARG A 248 0.78 -3.87 -4.58
C ARG A 248 2.04 -4.58 -4.99
N LEU A 249 2.97 -3.81 -5.58
CA LEU A 249 4.27 -4.30 -5.99
C LEU A 249 5.34 -3.41 -5.36
N TRP A 250 6.40 -4.04 -4.84
CA TRP A 250 7.56 -3.33 -4.28
C TRP A 250 8.81 -4.22 -4.33
N GLY A 251 9.95 -3.67 -3.94
CA GLY A 251 11.20 -4.43 -3.89
C GLY A 251 11.76 -4.76 -5.27
N TYR A 252 11.63 -3.85 -6.24
CA TYR A 252 12.24 -4.00 -7.56
C TYR A 252 13.76 -3.98 -7.47
N ASN A 253 14.42 -5.00 -8.01
CA ASN A 253 15.89 -5.10 -8.08
C ASN A 253 16.41 -4.35 -9.31
N VAL A 254 16.41 -3.03 -9.28
CA VAL A 254 16.95 -2.21 -10.38
C VAL A 254 18.44 -1.95 -10.15
N GLY A 255 19.27 -2.33 -11.12
CA GLY A 255 20.73 -2.12 -11.07
C GLY A 255 21.53 -3.15 -10.25
N LYS A 256 20.90 -4.17 -9.68
CA LYS A 256 21.60 -5.32 -9.10
C LYS A 256 21.64 -6.45 -10.14
N SER A 257 22.73 -6.53 -10.91
CA SER A 257 22.99 -7.67 -11.76
C SER A 257 23.54 -8.81 -10.93
N ASN A 258 22.76 -9.87 -10.78
CA ASN A 258 23.15 -11.23 -10.35
C ASN A 258 23.80 -11.42 -8.94
N ALA A 259 23.66 -12.63 -8.42
CA ALA A 259 24.16 -13.13 -7.14
C ALA A 259 25.66 -12.82 -6.82
N GLN A 260 26.43 -12.47 -7.82
CA GLN A 260 27.82 -12.05 -7.65
C GLN A 260 27.95 -10.63 -7.07
N ASP A 261 27.00 -9.71 -7.37
CA ASP A 261 26.98 -8.36 -6.79
C ASP A 261 26.47 -8.37 -5.34
N GLU A 262 25.66 -9.37 -4.96
CA GLU A 262 25.29 -9.56 -3.55
C GLU A 262 26.48 -9.98 -2.70
N LEU A 263 27.38 -10.80 -3.23
CA LEU A 263 28.64 -11.16 -2.56
C LEU A 263 29.60 -9.95 -2.48
N THR A 264 29.63 -9.10 -3.51
CA THR A 264 30.47 -7.91 -3.54
C THR A 264 29.88 -6.81 -2.64
N ALA A 265 28.55 -6.68 -2.54
CA ALA A 265 27.89 -5.76 -1.62
C ALA A 265 28.09 -6.16 -0.14
N LEU A 266 28.19 -7.45 0.15
CA LEU A 266 28.57 -7.97 1.47
C LEU A 266 30.03 -7.60 1.85
N VAL A 267 30.92 -7.47 0.85
CA VAL A 267 32.32 -7.10 1.06
C VAL A 267 32.49 -5.57 1.19
N VAL A 268 31.63 -4.78 0.51
CA VAL A 268 31.71 -3.30 0.56
C VAL A 268 31.06 -2.72 1.82
N ASP A 269 30.07 -3.41 2.41
CA ASP A 269 29.48 -2.98 3.69
C ASP A 269 30.43 -3.19 4.89
N SER A 270 31.54 -3.92 4.69
CA SER A 270 32.62 -4.03 5.68
C SER A 270 33.57 -2.83 5.69
N ASP A 271 33.46 -1.92 4.72
CA ASP A 271 34.33 -0.73 4.60
C ASP A 271 33.80 0.51 5.32
N GLN A 272 32.64 0.46 5.95
CA GLN A 272 32.37 1.33 7.08
C GLN A 272 33.23 0.79 8.22
N GLY A 273 34.39 1.38 8.35
CA GLY A 273 35.38 0.95 9.32
C GLY A 273 34.73 0.64 10.64
N VAL A 274 34.81 -0.63 11.03
CA VAL A 274 34.72 -1.02 12.43
C VAL A 274 35.67 -0.04 13.12
N ARG A 275 35.11 1.03 13.71
CA ARG A 275 35.87 1.85 14.66
C ARG A 275 36.09 0.89 15.81
N ASP A 276 37.28 0.36 15.77
CA ASP A 276 37.81 -0.43 16.87
C ASP A 276 37.89 0.54 18.07
N ASN A 277 36.80 0.58 18.84
CA ASN A 277 36.78 1.25 20.14
C ASN A 277 37.52 0.39 21.16
N VAL A 278 38.70 -0.12 20.76
CA VAL A 278 39.60 -0.90 21.61
C VAL A 278 40.07 -0.09 22.82
N ASP A 279 39.99 1.24 22.75
CA ASP A 279 40.39 2.12 23.87
C ASP A 279 39.36 2.21 25.00
N GLU A 280 38.13 1.72 24.82
CA GLU A 280 37.11 1.58 25.87
C GLU A 280 36.95 0.16 26.41
N ALA A 281 37.87 -0.73 26.13
CA ALA A 281 37.88 -2.10 26.64
C ALA A 281 38.28 -2.21 28.13
N GLY A 282 37.69 -1.43 29.00
CA GLY A 282 37.39 -1.81 30.35
C GLY A 282 36.34 -2.91 30.25
N GLY A 283 36.73 -4.15 30.57
CA GLY A 283 36.02 -5.39 30.31
C GLY A 283 34.49 -5.27 30.36
N ILE A 284 33.83 -5.55 29.23
CA ILE A 284 32.37 -5.56 29.14
C ILE A 284 31.86 -6.53 30.20
N SER A 285 30.99 -6.05 31.09
CA SER A 285 30.40 -6.92 32.10
C SER A 285 29.64 -8.08 31.44
N PRO A 286 29.55 -9.27 32.09
CA PRO A 286 28.78 -10.39 31.52
C PRO A 286 27.34 -10.01 31.12
N VAL A 287 26.72 -9.10 31.88
CA VAL A 287 25.37 -8.57 31.57
C VAL A 287 25.38 -7.69 30.32
N GLY A 288 26.43 -6.86 30.18
CA GLY A 288 26.62 -6.05 28.96
C GLY A 288 26.84 -6.90 27.71
N SER A 289 27.66 -7.95 27.85
CA SER A 289 27.90 -8.91 26.76
C SER A 289 26.62 -9.66 26.37
N LEU A 290 25.80 -10.06 27.34
CA LEU A 290 24.52 -10.71 27.06
C LEU A 290 23.55 -9.79 26.31
N ARG A 291 23.43 -8.52 26.74
CA ARG A 291 22.57 -7.52 26.09
C ARG A 291 23.04 -7.24 24.65
N ALA A 292 24.34 -7.10 24.42
CA ALA A 292 24.90 -6.91 23.10
C ALA A 292 24.60 -8.10 22.17
N TRP A 293 24.72 -9.33 22.70
CA TRP A 293 24.43 -10.54 21.96
C TRP A 293 22.92 -10.66 21.61
N GLU A 294 22.05 -10.32 22.55
CA GLU A 294 20.60 -10.30 22.33
C GLU A 294 20.24 -9.29 21.24
N ARG A 295 20.80 -8.08 21.30
CA ARG A 295 20.59 -7.06 20.27
C ARG A 295 21.08 -7.52 18.90
N GLN A 296 22.22 -8.17 18.83
CA GLN A 296 22.73 -8.71 17.58
C GLN A 296 21.80 -9.81 17.00
N ALA A 297 21.23 -10.64 17.86
CA ALA A 297 20.27 -11.64 17.45
C ALA A 297 18.99 -11.01 16.85
N GLU A 298 18.48 -9.94 17.48
CA GLU A 298 17.37 -9.15 16.98
C GLU A 298 17.71 -8.54 15.61
N ASP A 299 18.88 -7.91 15.50
CA ASP A 299 19.32 -7.28 14.26
C ASP A 299 19.45 -8.29 13.12
N ASN A 300 19.97 -9.49 13.40
CA ASN A 300 20.05 -10.54 12.39
C ASN A 300 18.66 -10.93 11.82
N VAL A 301 17.64 -11.03 12.66
CA VAL A 301 16.27 -11.35 12.23
C VAL A 301 15.68 -10.20 11.42
N ILE A 302 15.79 -8.98 11.93
CA ILE A 302 15.23 -7.78 11.28
C ILE A 302 15.90 -7.56 9.92
N GLN A 303 17.22 -7.59 9.83
CA GLN A 303 17.97 -7.43 8.58
C GLN A 303 17.61 -8.52 7.55
N ARG A 304 17.36 -9.75 8.01
CA ARG A 304 16.93 -10.82 7.12
C ARG A 304 15.57 -10.53 6.50
N LEU A 305 14.62 -10.06 7.30
CA LEU A 305 13.29 -9.65 6.81
C LEU A 305 13.36 -8.40 5.93
N GLU A 306 14.26 -7.45 6.22
CA GLU A 306 14.52 -6.29 5.35
C GLU A 306 15.10 -6.71 3.99
N LYS A 307 16.10 -7.62 3.98
CA LYS A 307 16.67 -8.16 2.74
C LYS A 307 15.64 -8.92 1.91
N ALA A 308 14.71 -9.60 2.57
CA ALA A 308 13.58 -10.25 1.89
C ALA A 308 12.55 -9.24 1.35
N GLY A 309 12.68 -7.94 1.66
CA GLY A 309 11.74 -6.90 1.27
C GLY A 309 10.44 -6.88 2.07
N LEU A 310 10.41 -7.52 3.25
CA LEU A 310 9.21 -7.66 4.07
C LEU A 310 9.11 -6.58 5.15
N ILE A 311 10.23 -6.09 5.68
CA ILE A 311 10.29 -4.98 6.62
C ILE A 311 10.76 -3.72 5.90
N ALA A 312 10.09 -2.61 6.16
CA ALA A 312 10.46 -1.32 5.63
C ALA A 312 11.77 -0.80 6.26
N PRO A 313 12.65 -0.15 5.49
CA PRO A 313 13.77 0.60 6.04
C PRO A 313 13.30 1.69 7.02
N ASP A 314 14.18 2.10 7.91
CA ASP A 314 13.88 3.19 8.85
C ASP A 314 13.38 4.45 8.16
N GLY A 315 12.34 5.08 8.76
CA GLY A 315 11.71 6.24 8.17
C GLY A 315 10.81 7.04 9.13
N GLU A 316 10.01 7.91 8.56
CA GLU A 316 9.09 8.79 9.29
C GLU A 316 8.08 8.00 10.14
N VAL A 317 7.56 6.90 9.61
CA VAL A 317 6.55 6.09 10.30
C VAL A 317 7.12 5.45 11.56
N ASN A 318 8.34 4.92 11.49
CA ASN A 318 9.03 4.35 12.65
C ASN A 318 9.12 5.36 13.81
N LYS A 319 9.51 6.61 13.50
CA LYS A 319 9.60 7.70 14.49
C LYS A 319 8.25 8.01 15.15
N VAL A 320 7.16 7.94 14.39
CA VAL A 320 5.80 8.13 14.96
C VAL A 320 5.49 7.00 15.95
N LEU A 321 5.76 5.74 15.58
CA LEU A 321 5.54 4.59 16.46
C LEU A 321 6.42 4.67 17.72
N GLU A 322 7.70 5.00 17.55
CA GLU A 322 8.66 5.16 18.66
C GLU A 322 8.26 6.31 19.59
N THR A 323 7.70 7.39 19.07
CA THR A 323 7.17 8.49 19.92
C THR A 323 6.05 7.99 20.82
N VAL A 324 5.13 7.17 20.31
CA VAL A 324 4.06 6.60 21.13
C VAL A 324 4.61 5.61 22.18
N LEU A 325 5.58 4.78 21.79
CA LEU A 325 6.28 3.86 22.72
C LEU A 325 6.98 4.65 23.84
N THR A 326 7.74 5.68 23.49
CA THR A 326 8.43 6.55 24.47
C THR A 326 7.43 7.23 25.42
N ASN A 327 6.28 7.69 24.92
CA ASN A 327 5.21 8.26 25.77
C ASN A 327 4.72 7.21 26.80
N LEU A 328 4.56 5.95 26.39
CA LEU A 328 4.16 4.87 27.28
C LEU A 328 5.27 4.54 28.29
N GLU A 329 6.53 4.50 27.87
CA GLU A 329 7.68 4.22 28.74
C GLU A 329 7.85 5.32 29.81
N VAL A 330 7.91 6.57 29.40
CA VAL A 330 8.13 7.72 30.29
C VAL A 330 7.01 7.83 31.32
N THR A 331 5.75 7.71 30.90
CA THR A 331 4.60 7.86 31.81
C THR A 331 4.44 6.70 32.79
N ASN A 332 5.07 5.56 32.52
CA ASN A 332 5.09 4.40 33.39
C ASN A 332 6.44 4.17 34.11
N ASN A 333 7.38 5.11 34.00
CA ASN A 333 8.73 5.04 34.56
C ASN A 333 9.44 3.71 34.22
N LEU A 334 9.36 3.30 32.95
CA LEU A 334 10.04 2.10 32.47
C LEU A 334 11.46 2.45 32.03
N GLU A 335 12.43 1.74 32.59
CA GLU A 335 13.85 1.80 32.22
C GLU A 335 14.21 0.54 31.44
N ILE A 336 13.86 0.52 30.14
CA ILE A 336 14.13 -0.63 29.27
C ILE A 336 15.45 -0.42 28.55
N GLN A 337 16.34 -1.39 28.67
CA GLN A 337 17.66 -1.39 28.02
C GLN A 337 17.91 -2.75 27.33
N PRO A 338 18.33 -2.75 26.04
CA PRO A 338 18.48 -1.62 25.13
C PRO A 338 17.15 -0.93 24.79
N GLU A 339 17.19 0.30 24.27
CA GLU A 339 16.01 1.09 23.89
C GLU A 339 15.05 0.32 22.97
N VAL A 340 13.76 0.50 23.21
CA VAL A 340 12.73 -0.09 22.36
C VAL A 340 12.66 0.66 21.03
N ARG A 341 12.64 -0.08 19.94
CA ARG A 341 12.52 0.47 18.59
C ARG A 341 11.30 -0.11 17.87
N ALA A 342 10.81 0.60 16.87
CA ALA A 342 9.70 0.17 16.05
C ALA A 342 10.14 -0.15 14.62
N ARG A 343 9.46 -1.13 13.99
CA ARG A 343 9.63 -1.50 12.59
C ARG A 343 8.26 -1.72 11.96
N VAL A 344 8.19 -1.60 10.64
CA VAL A 344 6.95 -1.82 9.90
C VAL A 344 7.09 -2.97 8.93
N LEU A 345 6.23 -3.97 9.09
CA LEU A 345 6.05 -5.07 8.16
C LEU A 345 5.18 -4.60 6.98
N LEU A 346 5.61 -4.83 5.75
CA LEU A 346 4.99 -4.26 4.54
C LEU A 346 3.68 -4.96 4.11
N THR A 347 3.22 -5.96 4.83
CA THR A 347 2.04 -6.76 4.51
C THR A 347 0.72 -6.12 4.93
N ALA A 348 -0.38 -6.52 4.27
CA ALA A 348 -1.73 -6.04 4.54
C ALA A 348 -2.44 -6.67 5.75
N PRO A 349 -2.23 -7.95 6.11
CA PRO A 349 -2.84 -8.53 7.31
C PRO A 349 -2.54 -7.74 8.57
N LEU A 350 -3.51 -7.67 9.49
CA LEU A 350 -3.39 -6.90 10.73
C LEU A 350 -2.55 -7.66 11.73
N GLU A 351 -1.29 -7.28 11.84
CA GLU A 351 -0.29 -8.02 12.60
C GLU A 351 0.56 -7.08 13.45
N SER A 352 0.79 -7.46 14.71
CA SER A 352 1.80 -6.87 15.58
C SER A 352 2.49 -7.96 16.38
N PHE A 353 3.76 -7.77 16.67
CA PHE A 353 4.55 -8.65 17.53
C PHE A 353 5.78 -7.91 18.07
N ALA A 354 6.29 -8.38 19.20
CA ALA A 354 7.57 -7.94 19.73
C ALA A 354 8.60 -9.06 19.59
N PHE A 355 9.80 -8.72 19.13
CA PHE A 355 10.95 -9.60 19.08
C PHE A 355 12.15 -8.92 19.75
N GLY A 356 12.59 -9.46 20.88
CA GLY A 356 13.54 -8.79 21.75
C GLY A 356 13.02 -7.43 22.20
N HIS A 357 13.70 -6.35 21.83
CA HIS A 357 13.33 -4.95 22.10
C HIS A 357 12.79 -4.24 20.84
N THR A 358 12.43 -4.98 19.82
CA THR A 358 11.89 -4.44 18.58
C THR A 358 10.40 -4.78 18.48
N VAL A 359 9.56 -3.75 18.39
CA VAL A 359 8.12 -3.86 18.13
C VAL A 359 7.87 -3.73 16.64
N VAL A 360 7.10 -4.64 16.07
CA VAL A 360 6.77 -4.65 14.66
C VAL A 360 5.26 -4.56 14.47
N LEU A 361 4.83 -3.61 13.62
CA LEU A 361 3.44 -3.48 13.18
C LEU A 361 3.36 -3.67 11.68
N SER A 362 2.31 -4.34 11.21
CA SER A 362 2.06 -4.41 9.77
C SER A 362 1.56 -3.08 9.21
N ARG A 363 1.86 -2.86 7.93
CA ARG A 363 1.32 -1.73 7.15
C ARG A 363 -0.21 -1.70 7.20
N GLY A 364 -0.85 -2.87 7.05
CA GLY A 364 -2.31 -2.95 7.10
C GLY A 364 -2.88 -2.49 8.44
N LEU A 365 -2.21 -2.81 9.55
CA LEU A 365 -2.63 -2.34 10.87
C LEU A 365 -2.48 -0.82 11.00
N VAL A 366 -1.36 -0.25 10.54
CA VAL A 366 -1.16 1.21 10.51
C VAL A 366 -2.21 1.91 9.63
N ASP A 367 -2.62 1.28 8.53
CA ASP A 367 -3.65 1.81 7.62
C ASP A 367 -5.02 1.97 8.31
N VAL A 368 -5.45 0.96 9.08
CA VAL A 368 -6.83 0.89 9.62
C VAL A 368 -7.01 1.51 10.99
N LEU A 369 -5.94 1.73 11.75
CA LEU A 369 -6.03 2.35 13.08
C LEU A 369 -6.59 3.78 12.99
N PRO A 370 -7.72 4.07 13.68
CA PRO A 370 -8.40 5.35 13.48
C PRO A 370 -7.68 6.53 14.13
N ASP A 371 -7.02 6.29 15.27
CA ASP A 371 -6.38 7.33 16.06
C ASP A 371 -5.15 6.82 16.85
N GLU A 372 -4.47 7.76 17.50
CA GLU A 372 -3.29 7.50 18.30
C GLU A 372 -3.58 6.66 19.56
N ALA A 373 -4.77 6.76 20.14
CA ALA A 373 -5.14 5.96 21.31
C ALA A 373 -5.32 4.49 20.95
N SER A 374 -5.89 4.20 19.78
CA SER A 374 -5.99 2.85 19.25
C SER A 374 -4.60 2.28 18.91
N LEU A 375 -3.71 3.10 18.34
CA LEU A 375 -2.31 2.73 18.13
C LEU A 375 -1.59 2.45 19.45
N ALA A 376 -1.76 3.33 20.44
CA ALA A 376 -1.16 3.16 21.76
C ALA A 376 -1.61 1.88 22.47
N ALA A 377 -2.86 1.44 22.28
CA ALA A 377 -3.36 0.19 22.83
C ALA A 377 -2.62 -1.03 22.26
N ILE A 378 -2.37 -1.04 20.95
CA ILE A 378 -1.60 -2.11 20.31
C ILE A 378 -0.13 -2.08 20.76
N LEU A 379 0.49 -0.90 20.76
CA LEU A 379 1.89 -0.74 21.16
C LEU A 379 2.10 -1.04 22.65
N ALA A 380 1.13 -0.71 23.52
CA ALA A 380 1.20 -1.04 24.94
C ALA A 380 1.23 -2.54 25.19
N HIS A 381 0.50 -3.34 24.41
CA HIS A 381 0.53 -4.79 24.50
C HIS A 381 1.91 -5.35 24.13
N GLU A 382 2.49 -4.89 23.03
CA GLU A 382 3.82 -5.33 22.61
C GLU A 382 4.92 -4.85 23.57
N LEU A 383 4.80 -3.62 24.08
CA LEU A 383 5.69 -3.09 25.11
C LEU A 383 5.59 -3.89 26.43
N ALA A 384 4.41 -4.37 26.78
CA ALA A 384 4.20 -5.20 27.95
C ALA A 384 4.96 -6.54 27.85
N HIS A 385 5.00 -7.17 26.67
CA HIS A 385 5.84 -8.34 26.45
C HIS A 385 7.31 -8.07 26.75
N ILE A 386 7.81 -6.92 26.29
CA ILE A 386 9.21 -6.51 26.51
C ILE A 386 9.45 -6.27 28.01
N ALA A 387 8.57 -5.49 28.66
CA ALA A 387 8.70 -5.12 30.06
C ALA A 387 8.59 -6.32 31.02
N LEU A 388 7.81 -7.34 30.67
CA LEU A 388 7.67 -8.58 31.41
C LEU A 388 8.81 -9.59 31.14
N GLY A 389 9.69 -9.28 30.15
CA GLY A 389 10.77 -10.17 29.77
C GLY A 389 10.30 -11.45 29.08
N HIS A 390 9.15 -11.41 28.40
CA HIS A 390 8.66 -12.50 27.58
C HIS A 390 9.56 -12.69 26.38
N ARG A 391 10.57 -13.55 26.50
CA ARG A 391 11.58 -13.78 25.45
C ARG A 391 11.13 -14.89 24.54
N LEU A 392 11.23 -14.63 23.24
CA LEU A 392 11.13 -15.69 22.25
C LEU A 392 12.43 -16.49 22.22
N ASP A 393 12.29 -17.79 21.93
CA ASP A 393 13.43 -18.67 21.79
C ASP A 393 14.45 -18.08 20.80
N THR A 394 15.70 -17.98 21.24
CA THR A 394 16.81 -17.42 20.47
C THR A 394 17.29 -18.33 19.32
N LYS A 395 16.47 -19.31 18.91
CA LYS A 395 16.76 -20.19 17.76
C LYS A 395 17.10 -19.44 16.46
N TYR A 396 16.66 -18.19 16.35
CA TYR A 396 16.96 -17.31 15.22
C TYR A 396 18.17 -16.39 15.47
N ALA A 397 18.88 -16.55 16.59
CA ALA A 397 19.99 -15.67 16.97
C ALA A 397 21.14 -15.67 15.96
N PHE A 398 21.34 -16.78 15.27
CA PHE A 398 22.41 -16.93 14.30
C PHE A 398 21.87 -16.91 12.89
N SER A 399 22.38 -16.02 12.05
CA SER A 399 22.01 -15.91 10.64
C SER A 399 22.30 -17.20 9.86
N ASP A 400 23.33 -17.97 10.25
CA ASP A 400 23.70 -19.24 9.67
C ASP A 400 22.68 -20.38 9.96
N ARG A 401 21.89 -20.25 11.01
CA ARG A 401 20.78 -21.18 11.31
C ARG A 401 19.51 -20.86 10.53
N MET A 402 19.40 -19.66 9.99
CA MET A 402 18.33 -19.28 9.07
C MET A 402 18.68 -19.73 7.63
N LEU A 403 18.86 -21.05 7.48
CA LEU A 403 19.23 -21.69 6.18
C LEU A 403 18.05 -21.77 5.21
N PHE A 404 17.34 -20.69 5.04
CA PHE A 404 16.30 -20.56 4.02
C PHE A 404 16.58 -19.38 3.12
N GLU A 405 16.19 -19.50 1.87
CA GLU A 405 16.27 -18.40 0.91
C GLU A 405 15.47 -17.19 1.43
N ASP A 406 15.95 -15.96 1.22
CA ASP A 406 15.28 -14.74 1.63
C ASP A 406 13.80 -14.67 1.24
N PRO A 407 13.39 -15.14 0.05
CA PRO A 407 11.97 -15.19 -0.33
C PRO A 407 11.12 -16.08 0.57
N LEU A 408 11.72 -17.04 1.27
CA LEU A 408 11.03 -17.96 2.19
C LEU A 408 11.09 -17.50 3.65
N ALA A 409 11.76 -16.39 3.93
CA ALA A 409 11.92 -15.84 5.28
C ALA A 409 10.57 -15.68 5.99
N PHE A 410 9.55 -15.21 5.26
CA PHE A 410 8.22 -14.99 5.80
C PHE A 410 7.53 -16.29 6.26
N GLN A 411 7.76 -17.39 5.55
CA GLN A 411 7.23 -18.72 5.94
C GLN A 411 8.02 -19.37 7.07
N ALA A 412 9.31 -19.06 7.16
CA ALA A 412 10.22 -19.71 8.09
C ALA A 412 10.25 -19.06 9.48
N VAL A 413 9.96 -17.75 9.55
CA VAL A 413 9.91 -17.02 10.82
C VAL A 413 8.55 -17.20 11.48
N TYR A 414 8.58 -17.68 12.74
CA TYR A 414 7.39 -17.97 13.51
C TYR A 414 7.61 -17.53 14.95
N LEU A 415 6.95 -16.47 15.36
CA LEU A 415 7.17 -15.77 16.63
C LEU A 415 5.92 -15.80 17.51
N LYS A 416 5.18 -16.92 17.52
CA LYS A 416 4.01 -17.07 18.40
C LYS A 416 4.41 -17.36 19.84
N ARG A 417 3.69 -16.73 20.76
CA ARG A 417 3.82 -16.87 22.20
C ARG A 417 2.71 -17.74 22.77
N ASP A 418 2.87 -18.19 24.01
CA ASP A 418 1.82 -18.96 24.67
C ASP A 418 0.69 -18.06 25.20
N GLU A 419 -0.46 -18.66 25.49
CA GLU A 419 -1.68 -17.95 25.90
C GLU A 419 -1.49 -17.24 27.27
N LYS A 420 -0.65 -17.75 28.13
CA LYS A 420 -0.38 -17.16 29.46
C LYS A 420 0.39 -15.85 29.30
N GLU A 421 1.41 -15.83 28.44
CA GLU A 421 2.19 -14.61 28.15
C GLU A 421 1.32 -13.54 27.53
N GLU A 422 0.36 -13.89 26.62
CA GLU A 422 -0.60 -12.96 26.04
C GLU A 422 -1.52 -12.34 27.11
N ILE A 423 -2.04 -13.16 28.04
CA ILE A 423 -2.90 -12.68 29.13
C ILE A 423 -2.13 -11.76 30.10
N ASP A 424 -0.89 -12.09 30.43
CA ASP A 424 -0.10 -11.26 31.32
C ASP A 424 0.32 -9.95 30.67
N ALA A 425 0.62 -9.97 29.36
CA ALA A 425 0.87 -8.77 28.57
C ALA A 425 -0.38 -7.86 28.49
N ASP A 426 -1.57 -8.42 28.28
CA ASP A 426 -2.82 -7.66 28.28
C ASP A 426 -3.08 -6.92 29.58
N LYS A 427 -2.88 -7.59 30.74
CA LYS A 427 -3.03 -6.95 32.05
C LYS A 427 -2.05 -5.80 32.23
N LYS A 428 -0.78 -6.04 31.85
CA LYS A 428 0.29 -5.05 32.00
C LYS A 428 0.08 -3.86 31.06
N ALA A 429 -0.34 -4.12 29.83
CA ALA A 429 -0.69 -3.07 28.87
C ALA A 429 -1.85 -2.19 29.36
N ALA A 430 -2.87 -2.79 29.99
CA ALA A 430 -3.97 -2.03 30.59
C ALA A 430 -3.49 -1.10 31.72
N GLU A 431 -2.47 -1.51 32.52
CA GLU A 431 -1.83 -0.63 33.49
C GLU A 431 -1.10 0.54 32.80
N PHE A 432 -0.31 0.25 31.77
CA PHE A 432 0.42 1.28 31.03
C PHE A 432 -0.53 2.35 30.45
N LEU A 433 -1.64 1.92 29.86
CA LEU A 433 -2.61 2.84 29.27
C LEU A 433 -3.30 3.72 30.30
N LYS A 434 -3.60 3.23 31.51
CA LYS A 434 -4.21 4.02 32.59
C LYS A 434 -3.32 5.19 33.04
N ASN A 435 -2.01 5.03 32.97
CA ASN A 435 -1.04 6.06 33.34
C ASN A 435 -0.62 6.96 32.17
N SER A 436 -1.05 6.63 30.95
CA SER A 436 -0.61 7.27 29.72
C SER A 436 -1.42 8.54 29.39
N PRO A 437 -0.93 9.38 28.47
CA PRO A 437 -1.69 10.49 27.90
C PRO A 437 -2.96 10.07 27.16
N TYR A 438 -3.11 8.78 26.87
CA TYR A 438 -4.22 8.19 26.09
C TYR A 438 -5.39 7.74 26.96
N LYS A 439 -5.29 7.78 28.29
CA LYS A 439 -6.28 7.25 29.24
C LYS A 439 -7.72 7.71 29.01
N ASP A 440 -7.89 8.97 28.62
CA ASP A 440 -9.23 9.57 28.40
C ASP A 440 -9.84 9.21 27.02
N LYS A 441 -9.06 8.54 26.16
CA LYS A 441 -9.46 8.14 24.80
C LYS A 441 -9.49 6.62 24.61
N LEU A 442 -9.37 5.83 25.67
CA LEU A 442 -9.36 4.36 25.60
C LEU A 442 -10.67 3.78 25.04
N GLY A 443 -11.78 4.53 25.16
CA GLY A 443 -13.04 4.16 24.51
C GLY A 443 -12.92 4.03 22.99
N ASN A 444 -12.07 4.80 22.33
CA ASN A 444 -11.81 4.69 20.89
C ASN A 444 -11.06 3.41 20.56
N ALA A 445 -10.05 3.04 21.38
CA ALA A 445 -9.36 1.77 21.23
C ALA A 445 -10.32 0.58 21.40
N GLY A 446 -11.23 0.66 22.37
CA GLY A 446 -12.28 -0.34 22.54
C GLY A 446 -13.22 -0.43 21.33
N LEU A 447 -13.61 0.71 20.72
CA LEU A 447 -14.40 0.73 19.48
C LEU A 447 -13.68 0.08 18.30
N PHE A 448 -12.37 0.29 18.17
CA PHE A 448 -11.56 -0.38 17.16
C PHE A 448 -11.60 -1.91 17.33
N LEU A 449 -11.45 -2.40 18.56
CA LEU A 449 -11.53 -3.82 18.87
C LEU A 449 -12.92 -4.40 18.61
N GLU A 450 -13.99 -3.66 18.89
CA GLU A 450 -15.37 -4.04 18.53
C GLU A 450 -15.56 -4.12 17.01
N ALA A 451 -14.94 -3.22 16.24
CA ALA A 451 -14.97 -3.29 14.79
C ALA A 451 -14.24 -4.54 14.25
N ILE A 452 -13.14 -4.94 14.88
CA ILE A 452 -12.46 -6.21 14.56
C ILE A 452 -13.37 -7.40 14.87
N ASP A 453 -14.03 -7.44 16.04
CA ASP A 453 -14.95 -8.52 16.40
C ASP A 453 -16.04 -8.72 15.34
N GLN A 454 -16.64 -7.63 14.87
CA GLN A 454 -17.68 -7.70 13.84
C GLN A 454 -17.17 -8.24 12.49
N ARG A 455 -15.86 -8.20 12.26
CA ARG A 455 -15.23 -8.67 11.02
C ARG A 455 -14.49 -9.99 11.16
N ALA A 456 -14.26 -10.47 12.37
CA ALA A 456 -13.43 -11.64 12.64
C ALA A 456 -13.90 -12.91 11.91
N ALA A 457 -15.21 -13.11 11.79
CA ALA A 457 -15.77 -14.29 11.12
C ALA A 457 -15.69 -14.20 9.58
N VAL A 458 -15.62 -12.99 9.02
CA VAL A 458 -15.76 -12.78 7.57
C VAL A 458 -14.47 -12.33 6.88
N LEU A 459 -13.49 -11.82 7.64
CA LEU A 459 -12.19 -11.41 7.13
C LEU A 459 -11.04 -12.18 7.81
N PRO A 460 -11.05 -13.53 7.74
CA PRO A 460 -10.04 -14.33 8.40
C PRO A 460 -8.63 -14.07 7.87
N HIS A 461 -8.45 -13.81 6.57
CA HIS A 461 -7.12 -13.59 6.00
C HIS A 461 -6.54 -12.22 6.37
N LEU A 462 -7.38 -11.19 6.59
CA LEU A 462 -6.94 -9.91 7.12
C LEU A 462 -6.50 -10.01 8.59
N LEU A 463 -7.16 -10.87 9.37
CA LEU A 463 -6.99 -10.95 10.82
C LEU A 463 -6.08 -12.09 11.28
N LEU A 464 -5.64 -12.98 10.36
CA LEU A 464 -4.68 -14.04 10.66
C LEU A 464 -3.25 -13.51 10.51
N PRO A 465 -2.48 -13.45 11.59
CA PRO A 465 -1.07 -13.12 11.52
C PRO A 465 -0.26 -14.28 10.94
N HIS A 466 0.77 -13.95 10.22
CA HIS A 466 1.70 -14.95 9.67
C HIS A 466 2.86 -15.23 10.62
N ILE A 467 3.36 -14.19 11.28
CA ILE A 467 4.56 -14.28 12.12
C ILE A 467 4.20 -14.36 13.60
N GLY A 468 3.38 -13.45 14.12
CA GLY A 468 3.03 -13.33 15.54
C GLY A 468 1.71 -14.01 15.92
N ASN A 469 1.22 -13.68 17.10
CA ASN A 469 -0.06 -14.18 17.60
C ASN A 469 -1.24 -13.42 17.01
N THR A 470 -2.37 -14.11 16.87
CA THR A 470 -3.61 -13.51 16.39
C THR A 470 -4.25 -12.62 17.46
N MET A 471 -4.83 -11.52 17.03
CA MET A 471 -5.68 -10.66 17.88
C MET A 471 -7.03 -11.31 18.19
N VAL A 472 -7.46 -12.30 17.39
CA VAL A 472 -8.77 -12.95 17.48
C VAL A 472 -8.62 -14.47 17.67
N LYS A 473 -9.57 -15.09 18.38
CA LYS A 473 -9.73 -16.54 18.47
C LYS A 473 -11.17 -16.89 18.09
N GLY A 474 -11.30 -17.62 16.99
CA GLY A 474 -12.62 -17.81 16.38
C GLY A 474 -13.17 -16.50 15.85
N SER A 475 -14.28 -16.03 16.39
CA SER A 475 -14.94 -14.77 16.00
C SER A 475 -14.84 -13.66 17.06
N GLN A 476 -13.96 -13.79 18.04
CA GLN A 476 -13.86 -12.84 19.15
C GLN A 476 -12.44 -12.34 19.34
N VAL A 477 -12.31 -11.03 19.57
CA VAL A 477 -11.05 -10.40 19.97
C VAL A 477 -10.67 -10.90 21.36
N GLN A 478 -9.45 -11.42 21.47
CA GLN A 478 -8.85 -11.82 22.75
C GLN A 478 -7.89 -10.77 23.27
N ARG A 479 -7.00 -10.27 22.40
CA ARG A 479 -5.97 -9.30 22.77
C ARG A 479 -6.62 -7.98 23.18
N MET A 480 -6.25 -7.49 24.38
CA MET A 480 -6.77 -6.25 24.98
C MET A 480 -8.31 -6.20 25.10
N ALA A 481 -8.97 -7.36 25.20
CA ALA A 481 -10.44 -7.46 25.22
C ALA A 481 -11.11 -6.64 26.34
N ALA A 482 -10.42 -6.39 27.45
CA ALA A 482 -10.92 -5.57 28.56
C ALA A 482 -11.25 -4.12 28.13
N LEU A 483 -10.59 -3.57 27.10
CA LEU A 483 -10.88 -2.22 26.61
C LEU A 483 -12.26 -2.11 25.99
N LYS A 484 -12.82 -3.20 25.45
CA LYS A 484 -14.18 -3.21 24.90
C LYS A 484 -15.25 -2.92 25.95
N GLN A 485 -15.03 -3.36 27.21
CA GLN A 485 -15.99 -3.13 28.29
C GLN A 485 -16.18 -1.66 28.64
N GLY A 486 -15.15 -0.83 28.42
CA GLY A 486 -15.18 0.62 28.64
C GLY A 486 -15.58 1.43 27.38
N ALA A 487 -15.76 0.76 26.25
CA ALA A 487 -16.09 1.43 25.00
C ALA A 487 -17.60 1.76 24.90
N PRO A 488 -17.98 2.85 24.22
CA PRO A 488 -19.36 3.07 23.83
C PRO A 488 -19.79 1.95 22.86
N LYS A 489 -21.10 1.71 22.80
CA LYS A 489 -21.66 0.75 21.83
C LYS A 489 -21.29 1.16 20.40
N LEU A 490 -20.77 0.23 19.62
CA LEU A 490 -20.47 0.46 18.21
C LEU A 490 -21.78 0.56 17.41
N GLU A 491 -22.00 1.70 16.78
CA GLU A 491 -23.16 2.00 15.95
C GLU A 491 -22.70 2.32 14.53
N MET A 492 -22.94 1.39 13.60
CA MET A 492 -22.46 1.53 12.22
C MET A 492 -23.11 2.70 11.48
N THR A 493 -24.32 3.11 11.88
CA THR A 493 -25.08 4.23 11.28
C THR A 493 -24.65 5.62 11.75
N LYS A 494 -23.92 5.73 12.87
CA LYS A 494 -23.39 7.02 13.36
C LYS A 494 -22.20 7.49 12.56
N VAL A 495 -22.27 8.67 11.97
CA VAL A 495 -21.21 9.26 11.12
C VAL A 495 -20.01 9.72 11.94
N ASP A 496 -20.23 10.21 13.15
CA ASP A 496 -19.21 10.74 14.07
C ASP A 496 -18.38 9.64 14.77
N GLN A 497 -18.87 8.40 14.75
CA GLN A 497 -18.18 7.27 15.38
C GLN A 497 -17.33 6.51 14.35
N ILE A 498 -16.02 6.79 14.33
CA ILE A 498 -15.07 6.10 13.46
C ILE A 498 -14.33 5.04 14.30
N ALA A 499 -14.64 3.77 14.05
CA ALA A 499 -14.02 2.65 14.77
C ALA A 499 -12.81 2.07 14.03
N ALA A 500 -12.78 2.16 12.71
CA ALA A 500 -11.66 1.75 11.86
C ALA A 500 -11.68 2.53 10.55
N LEU A 501 -10.52 2.63 9.91
CA LEU A 501 -10.36 3.26 8.59
C LEU A 501 -10.43 2.22 7.46
N PRO A 502 -10.68 2.66 6.22
CA PRO A 502 -10.52 1.81 5.04
C PRO A 502 -9.06 1.39 4.84
N LEU A 503 -8.87 0.25 4.15
CA LEU A 503 -7.55 -0.25 3.79
C LEU A 503 -6.97 0.50 2.58
N GLY A 504 -5.66 0.74 2.60
CA GLY A 504 -4.87 1.14 1.45
C GLY A 504 -4.73 2.64 1.24
N GLY A 505 -5.38 3.50 2.07
CA GLY A 505 -5.38 4.94 1.89
C GLY A 505 -4.31 5.72 2.65
N ARG A 506 -3.81 5.19 3.76
CA ARG A 506 -2.97 5.94 4.70
C ARG A 506 -1.48 5.74 4.49
N VAL A 507 -1.07 4.52 4.17
CA VAL A 507 0.34 4.16 4.02
C VAL A 507 0.68 3.96 2.55
N ARG A 508 1.64 4.75 2.07
CA ARG A 508 2.24 4.60 0.76
C ARG A 508 3.57 3.88 0.90
N VAL A 509 3.80 2.90 0.05
CA VAL A 509 5.08 2.18 -0.06
C VAL A 509 5.76 2.65 -1.33
N ASP A 510 7.00 3.13 -1.22
CA ASP A 510 7.83 3.38 -2.40
C ASP A 510 8.27 2.02 -2.97
N PRO A 511 7.86 1.67 -4.19
CA PRO A 511 8.11 0.35 -4.77
C PRO A 511 9.60 0.08 -5.02
N TRP A 512 10.41 1.13 -5.05
CA TRP A 512 11.85 1.05 -5.30
C TRP A 512 12.68 0.83 -4.04
N SER A 513 12.51 1.72 -3.06
CA SER A 513 13.29 1.72 -1.83
C SER A 513 12.62 0.96 -0.69
N ALA A 514 11.41 0.45 -0.88
CA ALA A 514 10.53 -0.11 0.14
C ALA A 514 10.24 0.84 1.33
N LYS A 515 10.63 2.12 1.21
CA LYS A 515 10.34 3.14 2.23
C LYS A 515 8.85 3.41 2.30
N ILE A 516 8.38 3.63 3.51
CA ILE A 516 6.97 3.94 3.78
C ILE A 516 6.80 5.39 4.21
N GLN A 517 5.69 5.97 3.78
CA GLN A 517 5.29 7.33 4.12
C GLN A 517 3.81 7.34 4.48
N LEU A 518 3.43 8.18 5.43
CA LEU A 518 2.02 8.46 5.69
C LEU A 518 1.50 9.45 4.65
N SER A 519 0.35 9.12 4.06
CA SER A 519 -0.32 10.02 3.13
C SER A 519 -0.76 11.28 3.87
N LYS A 520 -0.30 12.44 3.40
CA LYS A 520 -0.74 13.75 3.91
C LYS A 520 -2.09 14.10 3.27
N ALA A 521 -3.13 13.36 3.65
CA ALA A 521 -4.48 13.60 3.16
C ALA A 521 -5.17 14.68 4.00
N LYS A 522 -5.92 15.56 3.33
CA LYS A 522 -6.81 16.50 4.00
C LYS A 522 -8.03 15.73 4.50
N ALA A 523 -8.35 15.84 5.77
CA ALA A 523 -9.54 15.20 6.31
C ALA A 523 -10.79 15.73 5.57
N VAL A 524 -11.62 14.82 5.08
CA VAL A 524 -12.91 15.13 4.47
C VAL A 524 -14.00 14.67 5.44
N PRO A 525 -14.95 15.54 5.80
CA PRO A 525 -16.04 15.15 6.69
C PRO A 525 -16.91 14.09 6.01
N LEU A 526 -17.28 13.06 6.77
CA LEU A 526 -18.21 12.02 6.31
C LEU A 526 -19.62 12.61 6.20
N LEU A 527 -20.28 12.37 5.08
CA LEU A 527 -21.67 12.82 4.82
C LEU A 527 -22.69 11.72 5.13
N SER A 528 -22.25 10.47 5.12
CA SER A 528 -23.12 9.31 5.40
C SER A 528 -22.34 8.17 6.05
N ALA A 529 -23.05 7.26 6.71
CA ALA A 529 -22.45 6.06 7.29
C ALA A 529 -21.79 5.15 6.23
N ARG A 530 -22.24 5.21 4.99
CA ARG A 530 -21.68 4.45 3.86
C ARG A 530 -20.24 4.82 3.53
N GLU A 531 -19.83 6.04 3.87
CA GLU A 531 -18.47 6.54 3.64
C GLU A 531 -17.46 6.10 4.68
N LYS A 532 -17.88 5.46 5.77
CA LYS A 532 -16.95 4.94 6.80
C LYS A 532 -16.06 3.83 6.27
N MET A 533 -16.59 2.91 5.50
CA MET A 533 -15.91 1.77 4.86
C MET A 533 -14.85 1.07 5.73
N PRO A 534 -15.15 0.68 6.98
CA PRO A 534 -14.16 0.12 7.90
C PRO A 534 -13.60 -1.19 7.35
N PHE A 535 -12.26 -1.29 7.29
CA PHE A 535 -11.49 -2.41 6.73
C PHE A 535 -11.77 -2.71 5.25
N GLU A 536 -12.51 -1.88 4.56
CA GLU A 536 -12.84 -2.09 3.14
C GLU A 536 -11.70 -1.58 2.25
N VAL A 537 -11.40 -2.35 1.20
CA VAL A 537 -10.45 -1.91 0.17
C VAL A 537 -11.04 -0.76 -0.62
N THR A 538 -10.28 0.32 -0.75
CA THR A 538 -10.70 1.53 -1.49
C THR A 538 -9.68 1.90 -2.56
N PRO A 539 -10.11 2.56 -3.64
CA PRO A 539 -9.19 3.06 -4.65
C PRO A 539 -8.26 4.11 -4.06
N VAL A 540 -7.00 4.08 -4.48
CA VAL A 540 -5.97 5.05 -4.08
C VAL A 540 -5.55 5.85 -5.30
N PHE A 541 -5.55 7.18 -5.16
CA PHE A 541 -5.02 8.08 -6.18
C PHE A 541 -3.59 8.47 -5.83
N LEU A 542 -2.63 7.98 -6.58
CA LEU A 542 -1.23 8.27 -6.32
C LEU A 542 -0.87 9.69 -6.77
N TYR A 543 -0.14 10.39 -5.92
CA TYR A 543 0.48 11.68 -6.26
C TYR A 543 1.83 11.41 -6.92
N LEU A 544 1.86 11.40 -8.25
CA LEU A 544 3.06 11.05 -9.00
C LEU A 544 4.09 12.19 -8.99
N THR A 545 5.36 11.82 -8.90
CA THR A 545 6.51 12.73 -8.96
C THR A 545 7.65 12.04 -9.70
N ARG A 546 8.53 12.85 -10.36
CA ARG A 546 9.80 12.38 -10.93
C ARG A 546 10.99 12.52 -9.97
N GLN A 547 10.74 12.98 -8.75
CA GLN A 547 11.77 13.00 -7.74
C GLN A 547 11.88 11.61 -7.12
N THR A 548 12.94 10.89 -7.44
CA THR A 548 13.40 9.79 -6.60
C THR A 548 13.76 10.39 -5.25
N ALA A 549 13.39 9.74 -4.15
CA ALA A 549 13.93 10.10 -2.85
C ALA A 549 15.47 10.14 -2.99
N ALA A 550 16.05 11.31 -2.90
CA ALA A 550 17.49 11.47 -3.07
C ALA A 550 18.21 10.52 -2.11
N PRO A 551 19.22 9.77 -2.57
CA PRO A 551 20.08 9.07 -1.63
C PRO A 551 20.58 10.14 -0.64
N GLN A 552 20.44 9.90 0.65
CA GLN A 552 21.03 10.76 1.66
C GLN A 552 22.53 10.74 1.43
N THR A 553 23.04 11.77 0.75
CA THR A 553 24.46 12.07 0.74
C THR A 553 24.84 12.29 2.20
N ALA A 554 25.74 11.45 2.70
CA ALA A 554 26.36 11.64 3.99
C ALA A 554 26.75 13.12 4.09
N SER A 555 26.26 13.80 5.13
CA SER A 555 26.62 15.17 5.43
C SER A 555 28.15 15.24 5.61
N THR A 556 28.84 15.69 4.59
CA THR A 556 30.22 16.09 4.70
C THR A 556 30.24 17.28 5.66
N THR A 557 30.66 17.03 6.87
CA THR A 557 30.97 18.07 7.85
C THR A 557 32.08 18.89 7.25
N GLU A 558 31.77 20.07 6.76
CA GLU A 558 32.76 21.08 6.39
C GLU A 558 33.51 21.47 7.66
N ALA A 559 34.74 20.98 7.77
CA ALA A 559 35.68 21.41 8.78
C ALA A 559 35.97 22.90 8.55
N ALA A 560 35.49 23.75 9.45
CA ALA A 560 35.83 25.16 9.52
C ALA A 560 37.36 25.28 9.66
N LYS A 561 38.01 25.73 8.61
CA LYS A 561 39.39 26.21 8.66
C LYS A 561 39.44 27.46 9.53
N THR A 562 39.91 27.29 10.76
CA THR A 562 40.36 28.41 11.59
C THR A 562 41.62 28.97 10.99
N THR A 563 41.55 30.15 10.40
CA THR A 563 42.69 30.94 9.98
C THR A 563 43.30 31.56 11.25
N GLU A 564 44.43 31.04 11.69
CA GLU A 564 45.30 31.73 12.63
C GLU A 564 45.95 32.93 11.92
N THR A 565 45.55 34.11 12.34
CA THR A 565 46.24 35.35 11.99
C THR A 565 47.28 35.64 13.09
N THR A 566 48.54 35.34 12.79
CA THR A 566 49.69 35.86 13.53
C THR A 566 49.76 37.36 13.32
N GLY A 567 49.58 38.14 14.34
CA GLY A 567 49.87 39.57 14.41
C GLY A 567 50.91 39.80 15.48
N ALA A 568 52.13 40.05 15.04
CA ALA A 568 53.25 40.57 15.88
C ALA A 568 53.01 42.05 16.16
N ASN A 569 53.43 42.47 17.34
CA ASN A 569 54.04 43.69 17.75
C ASN A 569 53.39 44.44 18.92
N GLN A 570 54.27 44.61 19.84
CA GLN A 570 54.55 45.57 20.92
C GLN A 570 54.00 45.16 22.29
#